data_99f2d67eba7806cf287c07307df41d6e
#
_entry.id   99f2d67eba7806cf287c07307df41d6e
#
_cell.length_a   1.000
_cell.length_b   1.000
_cell.length_c   1.000
_cell.angle_alpha   90.00
_cell.angle_beta   90.00
_cell.angle_gamma   90.00
#
_symmetry.space_group_name_H-M   'P 1'
#
loop_
_entity.id
_entity.type
_entity.pdbx_description
1 polymer ?
#
loop_
_entity_poly.entity_id
_entity_poly.type
_entity_poly.pdbx_seq_one_letter_code
_entity_poly.pdbx_strand_id
1 'polypeptide(L)'
;MKKVIFFFVTFFFCATLYAQKANRPDPQPVPETDEMFKLGMAGYTFVKFDLQKTLETMKRCDVHYLCIKDFHLPVKSTDEEIAAFHAKLEEYDVKGYAVGPLYMKTEADIDKYFDYAKRVGVNTIVGVPAYELLPYVDKKVKEYGFNYAIHLHGPDIEIFPDADDVWEHTKNLDPRIGMCLDIGHDTRNGKDPVKDLEKYHTRVFDMHLKDVTGNTGLGYSVEVGRGIIDFPALVKMMRKVEYKGVISLEHERNMDNPFLGIAESIGYFRGVVATTK
;
A
#
# COMPACT_ATOMS: atom_id res chain seq x y z
N MET A 1 -85.89 -31.34 -10.04
CA MET A 1 -84.48 -31.23 -10.48
C MET A 1 -83.93 -29.94 -9.87
N LYS A 2 -83.14 -30.03 -8.77
CA LYS A 2 -82.54 -28.87 -8.13
C LYS A 2 -81.06 -28.76 -8.59
N LYS A 3 -80.73 -27.64 -9.22
CA LYS A 3 -79.34 -27.34 -9.61
C LYS A 3 -78.58 -26.74 -8.39
N VAL A 4 -77.58 -27.42 -7.92
CA VAL A 4 -76.62 -26.91 -6.93
C VAL A 4 -75.52 -26.17 -7.67
N ILE A 5 -75.38 -24.88 -7.41
CA ILE A 5 -74.32 -24.05 -7.91
C ILE A 5 -73.20 -24.04 -6.82
N PHE A 6 -72.02 -24.62 -7.17
CA PHE A 6 -70.84 -24.53 -6.34
C PHE A 6 -70.10 -23.21 -6.62
N PHE A 7 -70.00 -22.35 -5.63
CA PHE A 7 -69.15 -21.18 -5.66
C PHE A 7 -67.76 -21.59 -5.21
N PHE A 8 -66.81 -21.56 -6.12
CA PHE A 8 -65.39 -21.65 -5.77
C PHE A 8 -64.89 -20.27 -5.28
N VAL A 9 -64.61 -20.12 -4.03
CA VAL A 9 -63.92 -18.96 -3.48
C VAL A 9 -62.44 -19.24 -3.49
N THR A 10 -61.74 -18.63 -4.49
CA THR A 10 -60.28 -18.67 -4.56
C THR A 10 -59.70 -17.65 -3.57
N PHE A 11 -59.16 -18.14 -2.47
CA PHE A 11 -58.37 -17.30 -1.56
C PHE A 11 -57.01 -17.01 -2.21
N PHE A 12 -56.79 -15.79 -2.69
CA PHE A 12 -55.49 -15.27 -3.03
C PHE A 12 -54.74 -14.95 -1.73
N PHE A 13 -53.82 -15.83 -1.31
CA PHE A 13 -52.88 -15.53 -0.27
C PHE A 13 -51.78 -14.62 -0.89
N CYS A 14 -51.96 -13.31 -0.73
CA CYS A 14 -50.93 -12.34 -1.04
C CYS A 14 -49.89 -12.41 0.08
N ALA A 15 -48.86 -13.27 -0.08
CA ALA A 15 -47.71 -13.29 0.79
C ALA A 15 -46.86 -12.04 0.49
N THR A 16 -47.09 -10.97 1.23
CA THR A 16 -46.17 -9.84 1.31
C THR A 16 -44.93 -10.31 2.04
N LEU A 17 -43.92 -10.71 1.25
CA LEU A 17 -42.53 -10.85 1.72
C LEU A 17 -42.03 -9.46 2.14
N TYR A 18 -42.26 -9.10 3.37
CA TYR A 18 -41.51 -8.06 4.04
C TYR A 18 -40.06 -8.57 4.13
N ALA A 19 -39.23 -8.15 3.20
CA ALA A 19 -37.78 -8.25 3.38
C ALA A 19 -37.43 -7.43 4.62
N GLN A 20 -37.32 -8.09 5.77
CA GLN A 20 -36.66 -7.50 6.94
C GLN A 20 -35.25 -7.17 6.47
N LYS A 21 -34.97 -5.87 6.17
CA LYS A 21 -33.62 -5.34 6.20
C LYS A 21 -33.09 -5.71 7.58
N ALA A 22 -32.26 -6.75 7.65
CA ALA A 22 -31.53 -7.04 8.85
C ALA A 22 -30.81 -5.73 9.20
N ASN A 23 -31.16 -5.10 10.30
CA ASN A 23 -30.40 -4.04 10.92
C ASN A 23 -29.06 -4.67 11.31
N ARG A 24 -28.14 -4.77 10.36
CA ARG A 24 -26.74 -4.94 10.72
C ARG A 24 -26.36 -3.63 11.40
N PRO A 25 -25.89 -3.65 12.65
CA PRO A 25 -25.30 -2.45 13.21
C PRO A 25 -24.23 -1.97 12.23
N ASP A 26 -24.16 -0.67 12.01
CA ASP A 26 -23.05 -0.10 11.24
C ASP A 26 -21.74 -0.68 11.78
N PRO A 27 -20.81 -1.04 10.90
CA PRO A 27 -19.53 -1.54 11.36
C PRO A 27 -18.98 -0.57 12.39
N GLN A 28 -18.71 -1.07 13.59
CA GLN A 28 -18.07 -0.26 14.62
C GLN A 28 -16.77 0.25 14.02
N PRO A 29 -16.40 1.53 14.22
CA PRO A 29 -15.10 2.02 13.80
C PRO A 29 -14.04 1.07 14.36
N VAL A 30 -13.14 0.62 13.50
CA VAL A 30 -11.98 -0.17 13.93
C VAL A 30 -11.29 0.68 14.99
N PRO A 31 -11.06 0.15 16.22
CA PRO A 31 -10.35 0.92 17.23
C PRO A 31 -9.07 1.49 16.62
N GLU A 32 -8.83 2.79 16.78
CA GLU A 32 -7.50 3.34 16.52
C GLU A 32 -6.53 2.47 17.33
N THR A 33 -5.69 1.73 16.63
CA THR A 33 -4.61 1.03 17.29
C THR A 33 -3.65 2.12 17.74
N ASP A 34 -3.20 2.09 19.01
CA ASP A 34 -2.12 2.95 19.54
C ASP A 34 -0.77 2.66 18.84
N GLU A 35 -0.83 2.17 17.59
CA GLU A 35 0.34 1.81 16.82
C GLU A 35 1.05 3.05 16.30
N MET A 36 2.36 3.04 16.41
CA MET A 36 3.21 4.13 15.90
C MET A 36 3.28 4.15 14.38
N PHE A 37 3.10 3.00 13.72
CA PHE A 37 3.08 2.87 12.27
C PHE A 37 1.66 3.04 11.70
N LYS A 38 1.58 3.34 10.42
CA LYS A 38 0.33 3.60 9.71
C LYS A 38 0.13 2.59 8.59
N LEU A 39 -1.10 2.08 8.47
CA LEU A 39 -1.47 1.22 7.35
C LEU A 39 -1.88 2.08 6.15
N GLY A 40 -1.26 1.82 5.00
CA GLY A 40 -1.48 2.55 3.76
C GLY A 40 -1.74 1.65 2.55
N MET A 41 -1.82 2.29 1.38
CA MET A 41 -1.89 1.63 0.08
C MET A 41 -0.75 2.13 -0.81
N ALA A 42 -0.03 1.22 -1.44
CA ALA A 42 0.86 1.54 -2.54
C ALA A 42 0.01 1.80 -3.79
N GLY A 43 0.21 2.95 -4.43
CA GLY A 43 -0.61 3.36 -5.58
C GLY A 43 -0.58 2.37 -6.74
N TYR A 44 0.49 1.59 -6.89
CA TYR A 44 0.61 0.57 -7.95
C TYR A 44 -0.47 -0.50 -7.87
N THR A 45 -0.98 -0.83 -6.68
CA THR A 45 -2.15 -1.70 -6.47
C THR A 45 -3.34 -1.31 -7.37
N PHE A 46 -3.45 -0.03 -7.70
CA PHE A 46 -4.56 0.57 -8.44
C PHE A 46 -4.21 0.94 -9.89
N VAL A 47 -3.21 0.31 -10.50
CA VAL A 47 -2.75 0.62 -11.87
C VAL A 47 -3.86 0.52 -12.94
N LYS A 48 -4.93 -0.22 -12.67
CA LYS A 48 -6.10 -0.37 -13.54
C LYS A 48 -7.29 0.52 -13.14
N PHE A 49 -7.14 1.33 -12.09
CA PHE A 49 -8.19 2.17 -11.55
C PHE A 49 -7.86 3.64 -11.75
N ASP A 50 -8.88 4.45 -12.01
CA ASP A 50 -8.78 5.89 -11.87
C ASP A 50 -8.75 6.31 -10.39
N LEU A 51 -8.52 7.58 -10.13
CA LEU A 51 -8.44 8.12 -8.77
C LEU A 51 -9.75 7.90 -8.00
N GLN A 52 -10.91 8.11 -8.66
CA GLN A 52 -12.22 7.97 -8.00
C GLN A 52 -12.41 6.54 -7.47
N LYS A 53 -12.21 5.55 -8.30
CA LYS A 53 -12.36 4.13 -7.93
C LYS A 53 -11.31 3.69 -6.91
N THR A 54 -10.10 4.26 -6.98
CA THR A 54 -9.04 4.07 -5.98
C THR A 54 -9.52 4.52 -4.60
N LEU A 55 -9.99 5.76 -4.49
CA LEU A 55 -10.43 6.36 -3.24
C LEU A 55 -11.68 5.68 -2.66
N GLU A 56 -12.63 5.29 -3.51
CA GLU A 56 -13.79 4.49 -3.10
C GLU A 56 -13.37 3.14 -2.50
N THR A 57 -12.35 2.50 -3.09
CA THR A 57 -11.79 1.25 -2.57
C THR A 57 -11.09 1.47 -1.22
N MET A 58 -10.27 2.50 -1.11
CA MET A 58 -9.58 2.87 0.13
C MET A 58 -10.58 3.15 1.25
N LYS A 59 -11.62 3.95 0.99
CA LYS A 59 -12.69 4.26 1.94
C LYS A 59 -13.42 3.00 2.43
N ARG A 60 -13.74 2.07 1.52
CA ARG A 60 -14.39 0.81 1.88
C ARG A 60 -13.50 -0.10 2.73
N CYS A 61 -12.18 0.02 2.61
CA CYS A 61 -11.20 -0.70 3.42
C CYS A 61 -10.74 0.08 4.65
N ASP A 62 -11.26 1.30 4.85
CA ASP A 62 -10.88 2.19 5.96
C ASP A 62 -9.35 2.42 6.01
N VAL A 63 -8.75 2.77 4.86
CA VAL A 63 -7.31 3.04 4.73
C VAL A 63 -7.09 4.48 4.28
N HIS A 64 -6.26 5.22 5.01
CA HIS A 64 -6.17 6.69 4.92
C HIS A 64 -4.83 7.21 4.37
N TYR A 65 -3.86 6.33 4.04
CA TYR A 65 -2.54 6.73 3.54
C TYR A 65 -2.30 6.15 2.15
N LEU A 66 -1.90 7.02 1.19
CA LEU A 66 -1.63 6.64 -0.20
C LEU A 66 -0.19 7.02 -0.58
N CYS A 67 0.60 6.06 -1.01
CA CYS A 67 1.80 6.34 -1.81
C CYS A 67 1.34 6.69 -3.23
N ILE A 68 1.49 7.96 -3.61
CA ILE A 68 0.92 8.50 -4.84
C ILE A 68 1.69 7.96 -6.05
N LYS A 69 0.98 7.41 -7.04
CA LYS A 69 1.57 6.96 -8.30
C LYS A 69 1.31 7.96 -9.42
N ASP A 70 2.27 8.10 -10.32
CA ASP A 70 2.29 9.09 -11.41
C ASP A 70 1.15 8.92 -12.45
N PHE A 71 0.50 7.78 -12.50
CA PHE A 71 -0.70 7.61 -13.34
C PHE A 71 -1.99 8.15 -12.68
N HIS A 72 -2.01 8.37 -11.35
CA HIS A 72 -3.10 9.05 -10.65
C HIS A 72 -2.88 10.57 -10.55
N LEU A 73 -1.63 10.98 -10.43
CA LEU A 73 -1.23 12.39 -10.46
C LEU A 73 0.01 12.51 -11.38
N PRO A 74 -0.17 12.85 -12.66
CA PRO A 74 0.93 12.96 -13.60
C PRO A 74 2.01 13.96 -13.14
N VAL A 75 3.27 13.64 -13.40
CA VAL A 75 4.43 14.47 -13.00
C VAL A 75 4.35 15.89 -13.58
N LYS A 76 3.69 16.04 -14.74
CA LYS A 76 3.49 17.32 -15.43
C LYS A 76 2.24 18.09 -14.99
N SER A 77 1.50 17.58 -14.01
CA SER A 77 0.29 18.25 -13.50
C SER A 77 0.59 19.68 -13.09
N THR A 78 -0.34 20.59 -13.39
CA THR A 78 -0.28 21.99 -12.95
C THR A 78 -0.52 22.08 -11.45
N ASP A 79 -0.26 23.25 -10.85
CA ASP A 79 -0.50 23.46 -9.42
C ASP A 79 -2.00 23.40 -9.10
N GLU A 80 -2.87 23.81 -10.05
CA GLU A 80 -4.32 23.69 -9.94
C GLU A 80 -4.77 22.23 -9.96
N GLU A 81 -4.19 21.40 -10.83
CA GLU A 81 -4.47 19.96 -10.88
C GLU A 81 -4.00 19.24 -9.61
N ILE A 82 -2.83 19.64 -9.07
CA ILE A 82 -2.32 19.12 -7.79
C ILE A 82 -3.27 19.52 -6.65
N ALA A 83 -3.72 20.78 -6.62
CA ALA A 83 -4.68 21.23 -5.62
C ALA A 83 -6.01 20.48 -5.71
N ALA A 84 -6.54 20.27 -6.92
CA ALA A 84 -7.75 19.48 -7.15
C ALA A 84 -7.59 18.00 -6.72
N PHE A 85 -6.41 17.42 -6.96
CA PHE A 85 -6.07 16.08 -6.49
C PHE A 85 -6.12 16.00 -4.96
N HIS A 86 -5.50 16.95 -4.25
CA HIS A 86 -5.53 16.96 -2.79
C HIS A 86 -6.94 17.20 -2.24
N ALA A 87 -7.71 18.12 -2.82
CA ALA A 87 -9.12 18.31 -2.44
C ALA A 87 -9.91 16.99 -2.60
N LYS A 88 -9.61 16.21 -3.65
CA LYS A 88 -10.24 14.91 -3.87
C LYS A 88 -9.80 13.87 -2.84
N LEU A 89 -8.52 13.85 -2.43
CA LEU A 89 -8.07 12.99 -1.34
C LEU A 89 -8.79 13.34 -0.02
N GLU A 90 -8.96 14.63 0.27
CA GLU A 90 -9.61 15.12 1.49
C GLU A 90 -11.09 14.71 1.58
N GLU A 91 -11.85 14.70 0.46
CA GLU A 91 -13.23 14.18 0.42
C GLU A 91 -13.35 12.73 0.92
N TYR A 92 -12.27 11.96 0.82
CA TYR A 92 -12.21 10.54 1.20
C TYR A 92 -11.40 10.29 2.47
N ASP A 93 -10.98 11.35 3.16
CA ASP A 93 -10.11 11.26 4.34
C ASP A 93 -8.83 10.49 4.04
N VAL A 94 -8.21 10.75 2.89
CA VAL A 94 -6.96 10.13 2.44
C VAL A 94 -5.85 11.16 2.42
N LYS A 95 -4.68 10.78 2.91
CA LYS A 95 -3.44 11.57 2.87
C LYS A 95 -2.44 10.95 1.92
N GLY A 96 -2.00 11.68 0.91
CA GLY A 96 -0.79 11.34 0.16
C GLY A 96 0.44 11.55 1.05
N TYR A 97 1.24 10.49 1.27
CA TYR A 97 2.38 10.57 2.18
C TYR A 97 3.73 10.49 1.47
N ALA A 98 3.76 9.89 0.30
CA ALA A 98 4.94 9.69 -0.54
C ALA A 98 4.55 9.69 -2.02
N VAL A 99 5.52 9.76 -2.90
CA VAL A 99 5.37 9.53 -4.35
C VAL A 99 6.24 8.36 -4.79
N GLY A 100 5.71 7.47 -5.64
CA GLY A 100 6.50 6.35 -6.19
C GLY A 100 5.76 5.01 -6.26
N PRO A 101 6.51 3.93 -6.58
CA PRO A 101 7.90 3.88 -7.02
C PRO A 101 8.16 4.60 -8.35
N LEU A 102 9.26 5.37 -8.41
CA LEU A 102 9.67 6.16 -9.56
C LEU A 102 11.06 5.71 -10.05
N TYR A 103 11.14 5.29 -11.32
CA TYR A 103 12.40 4.85 -11.92
C TYR A 103 13.19 6.05 -12.44
N MET A 104 14.48 6.14 -12.08
CA MET A 104 15.37 7.26 -12.42
C MET A 104 16.61 6.75 -13.14
N LYS A 105 16.72 7.09 -14.42
CA LYS A 105 17.82 6.65 -15.30
C LYS A 105 18.81 7.76 -15.62
N THR A 106 18.50 9.00 -15.26
CA THR A 106 19.32 10.19 -15.52
C THR A 106 19.23 11.17 -14.36
N GLU A 107 20.21 12.08 -14.24
CA GLU A 107 20.14 13.19 -13.28
C GLU A 107 18.90 14.08 -13.52
N ALA A 108 18.50 14.26 -14.78
CA ALA A 108 17.29 15.01 -15.13
C ALA A 108 16.00 14.33 -14.62
N ASP A 109 15.97 13.00 -14.54
CA ASP A 109 14.85 12.29 -13.89
C ASP A 109 14.83 12.57 -12.40
N ILE A 110 15.98 12.59 -11.74
CA ILE A 110 16.09 12.90 -10.32
C ILE A 110 15.60 14.33 -10.06
N ASP A 111 16.11 15.32 -10.80
CA ASP A 111 15.64 16.72 -10.67
C ASP A 111 14.12 16.82 -10.83
N LYS A 112 13.60 16.22 -11.88
CA LYS A 112 12.16 16.21 -12.19
C LYS A 112 11.33 15.61 -11.06
N TYR A 113 11.75 14.51 -10.46
CA TYR A 113 10.97 13.84 -9.43
C TYR A 113 11.10 14.47 -8.04
N PHE A 114 12.26 15.09 -7.72
CA PHE A 114 12.40 15.89 -6.52
C PHE A 114 11.54 17.17 -6.58
N ASP A 115 11.53 17.85 -7.73
CA ASP A 115 10.63 18.99 -7.94
C ASP A 115 9.16 18.58 -7.88
N TYR A 116 8.80 17.47 -8.52
CA TYR A 116 7.45 16.90 -8.46
C TYR A 116 7.02 16.62 -7.01
N ALA A 117 7.83 15.92 -6.21
CA ALA A 117 7.53 15.62 -4.82
C ALA A 117 7.33 16.91 -3.99
N LYS A 118 8.17 17.93 -4.23
CA LYS A 118 8.04 19.25 -3.60
C LYS A 118 6.72 19.93 -3.97
N ARG A 119 6.35 19.95 -5.25
CA ARG A 119 5.08 20.52 -5.72
C ARG A 119 3.87 19.77 -5.18
N VAL A 120 3.94 18.46 -5.10
CA VAL A 120 2.90 17.60 -4.49
C VAL A 120 2.83 17.79 -2.96
N GLY A 121 3.84 18.38 -2.33
CA GLY A 121 3.83 18.65 -0.89
C GLY A 121 4.16 17.42 -0.04
N VAL A 122 4.88 16.42 -0.60
CA VAL A 122 5.38 15.27 0.15
C VAL A 122 6.89 15.37 0.33
N ASN A 123 7.42 14.75 1.37
CA ASN A 123 8.85 14.76 1.69
C ASN A 123 9.51 13.38 1.63
N THR A 124 8.80 12.40 1.09
CA THR A 124 9.30 11.04 0.89
C THR A 124 9.12 10.64 -0.57
N ILE A 125 10.22 10.22 -1.19
CA ILE A 125 10.25 9.67 -2.55
C ILE A 125 10.58 8.19 -2.45
N VAL A 126 9.68 7.35 -2.93
CA VAL A 126 9.97 5.94 -3.20
C VAL A 126 10.55 5.85 -4.60
N GLY A 127 11.80 5.46 -4.74
CA GLY A 127 12.50 5.56 -6.02
C GLY A 127 13.42 4.39 -6.33
N VAL A 128 13.74 4.23 -7.61
CA VAL A 128 14.67 3.21 -8.12
C VAL A 128 15.66 3.90 -9.04
N PRO A 129 16.75 4.47 -8.49
CA PRO A 129 17.78 5.11 -9.29
C PRO A 129 18.75 4.05 -9.85
N ALA A 130 19.45 4.34 -10.93
CA ALA A 130 20.62 3.56 -11.28
C ALA A 130 21.72 3.76 -10.22
N TYR A 131 22.57 2.76 -9.97
CA TYR A 131 23.61 2.83 -8.92
C TYR A 131 24.53 4.03 -9.07
N GLU A 132 24.95 4.34 -10.29
CA GLU A 132 25.83 5.47 -10.62
C GLU A 132 25.21 6.84 -10.32
N LEU A 133 23.89 6.91 -10.16
CA LEU A 133 23.17 8.15 -9.83
C LEU A 133 23.03 8.39 -8.31
N LEU A 134 23.39 7.44 -7.47
CA LEU A 134 23.28 7.59 -6.01
C LEU A 134 24.03 8.83 -5.46
N PRO A 135 25.23 9.20 -5.95
CA PRO A 135 25.87 10.45 -5.52
C PRO A 135 25.05 11.70 -5.86
N TYR A 136 24.29 11.68 -6.96
CA TYR A 136 23.41 12.79 -7.33
C TYR A 136 22.13 12.80 -6.48
N VAL A 137 21.56 11.63 -6.18
CA VAL A 137 20.47 11.50 -5.21
C VAL A 137 20.89 12.05 -3.86
N ASP A 138 22.09 11.73 -3.37
CA ASP A 138 22.65 12.23 -2.10
C ASP A 138 22.72 13.76 -2.07
N LYS A 139 23.20 14.36 -3.16
CA LYS A 139 23.17 15.82 -3.32
C LYS A 139 21.76 16.39 -3.20
N LYS A 140 20.78 15.79 -3.89
CA LYS A 140 19.39 16.26 -3.89
C LYS A 140 18.69 16.05 -2.56
N VAL A 141 18.93 14.95 -1.89
CA VAL A 141 18.43 14.69 -0.53
C VAL A 141 18.90 15.78 0.43
N LYS A 142 20.17 16.18 0.35
CA LYS A 142 20.71 17.29 1.15
C LYS A 142 20.10 18.64 0.80
N GLU A 143 19.86 18.89 -0.49
CA GLU A 143 19.28 20.14 -1.00
C GLU A 143 17.81 20.30 -0.55
N TYR A 144 16.99 19.24 -0.70
CA TYR A 144 15.54 19.28 -0.45
C TYR A 144 15.16 18.92 0.99
N GLY A 145 16.02 18.21 1.72
CA GLY A 145 15.72 17.71 3.05
C GLY A 145 14.74 16.53 3.08
N PHE A 146 14.56 15.85 1.95
CA PHE A 146 13.62 14.76 1.79
C PHE A 146 14.20 13.41 2.22
N ASN A 147 13.32 12.47 2.57
CA ASN A 147 13.67 11.06 2.65
C ASN A 147 13.60 10.43 1.24
N TYR A 148 14.57 9.60 0.94
CA TYR A 148 14.61 8.83 -0.29
C TYR A 148 14.63 7.34 0.04
N ALA A 149 13.51 6.67 -0.23
CA ALA A 149 13.29 5.26 0.07
C ALA A 149 13.51 4.43 -1.21
N ILE A 150 14.62 3.72 -1.32
CA ILE A 150 14.90 2.84 -2.45
C ILE A 150 14.00 1.63 -2.37
N HIS A 151 13.21 1.38 -3.41
CA HIS A 151 12.30 0.25 -3.48
C HIS A 151 13.04 -1.02 -3.89
N LEU A 152 12.86 -2.10 -3.11
CA LEU A 152 13.39 -3.43 -3.40
C LEU A 152 12.54 -4.11 -4.48
N HIS A 153 13.17 -4.89 -5.37
CA HIS A 153 12.45 -5.59 -6.45
C HIS A 153 12.66 -7.10 -6.44
N GLY A 154 13.42 -7.63 -5.47
CA GLY A 154 13.72 -9.06 -5.39
C GLY A 154 14.45 -9.55 -6.64
N PRO A 155 14.17 -10.78 -7.07
CA PRO A 155 14.86 -11.37 -8.21
C PRO A 155 14.38 -10.87 -9.59
N ASP A 156 13.40 -9.96 -9.64
CA ASP A 156 12.79 -9.52 -10.90
C ASP A 156 13.62 -8.45 -11.63
N ILE A 157 14.44 -7.70 -10.88
CA ILE A 157 15.32 -6.63 -11.42
C ILE A 157 16.71 -6.78 -10.77
N GLU A 158 17.77 -6.56 -11.55
CA GLU A 158 19.15 -6.73 -11.09
C GLU A 158 19.59 -5.71 -10.04
N ILE A 159 18.98 -4.50 -10.04
CA ILE A 159 19.35 -3.43 -9.11
C ILE A 159 18.46 -3.47 -7.87
N PHE A 160 19.08 -3.33 -6.70
CA PHE A 160 18.42 -3.33 -5.39
C PHE A 160 17.52 -4.55 -5.17
N PRO A 161 18.05 -5.78 -5.30
CA PRO A 161 17.25 -6.98 -5.14
C PRO A 161 16.79 -7.21 -3.71
N ASP A 162 17.51 -6.71 -2.71
CA ASP A 162 17.23 -6.92 -1.30
C ASP A 162 17.77 -5.79 -0.40
N ALA A 163 17.47 -5.86 0.89
CA ALA A 163 17.86 -4.86 1.88
C ALA A 163 19.39 -4.78 2.08
N ASP A 164 20.11 -5.90 1.98
CA ASP A 164 21.58 -5.90 2.09
C ASP A 164 22.22 -5.10 0.96
N ASP A 165 21.72 -5.24 -0.27
CA ASP A 165 22.23 -4.51 -1.44
C ASP A 165 21.96 -3.01 -1.31
N VAL A 166 20.75 -2.61 -0.91
CA VAL A 166 20.46 -1.19 -0.66
C VAL A 166 21.39 -0.63 0.40
N TRP A 167 21.60 -1.35 1.51
CA TRP A 167 22.51 -0.92 2.56
C TRP A 167 23.94 -0.75 2.07
N GLU A 168 24.49 -1.73 1.36
CA GLU A 168 25.86 -1.66 0.84
C GLU A 168 26.10 -0.42 -0.02
N HIS A 169 25.14 -0.03 -0.83
CA HIS A 169 25.23 1.13 -1.72
C HIS A 169 24.91 2.46 -1.03
N THR A 170 24.22 2.46 0.12
CA THR A 170 23.74 3.71 0.75
C THR A 170 24.31 4.00 2.13
N LYS A 171 24.99 3.06 2.78
CA LYS A 171 25.51 3.19 4.16
C LYS A 171 26.40 4.42 4.39
N ASN A 172 27.12 4.88 3.36
CA ASN A 172 28.02 6.03 3.42
C ASN A 172 27.39 7.34 2.89
N LEU A 173 26.12 7.31 2.47
CA LEU A 173 25.38 8.46 1.98
C LEU A 173 24.58 9.12 3.11
N ASP A 174 23.91 10.23 2.79
CA ASP A 174 23.06 10.93 3.74
C ASP A 174 22.09 9.96 4.44
N PRO A 175 21.92 10.05 5.78
CA PRO A 175 21.05 9.13 6.53
C PRO A 175 19.58 9.17 6.12
N ARG A 176 19.15 10.13 5.34
CA ARG A 176 17.79 10.19 4.74
C ARG A 176 17.65 9.39 3.44
N ILE A 177 18.73 8.73 2.97
CA ILE A 177 18.67 7.72 1.93
C ILE A 177 18.62 6.36 2.59
N GLY A 178 17.57 5.62 2.35
CA GLY A 178 17.35 4.29 2.91
C GLY A 178 16.45 3.48 1.98
N MET A 179 15.53 2.72 2.54
CA MET A 179 14.76 1.77 1.75
C MET A 179 13.25 1.89 1.98
N CYS A 180 12.51 1.57 0.94
CA CYS A 180 11.16 1.06 0.99
C CYS A 180 11.30 -0.48 1.01
N LEU A 181 11.16 -1.08 2.19
CA LEU A 181 11.29 -2.53 2.37
C LEU A 181 10.05 -3.22 1.82
N ASP A 182 10.11 -3.71 0.59
CA ASP A 182 9.08 -4.60 0.06
C ASP A 182 9.33 -6.01 0.60
N ILE A 183 8.54 -6.40 1.60
CA ILE A 183 8.73 -7.67 2.31
C ILE A 183 8.48 -8.90 1.44
N GLY A 184 7.67 -8.76 0.39
CA GLY A 184 7.42 -9.85 -0.56
C GLY A 184 8.58 -10.03 -1.53
N HIS A 185 9.08 -8.95 -2.11
CA HIS A 185 10.25 -9.00 -2.98
C HIS A 185 11.50 -9.47 -2.24
N ASP A 186 11.72 -8.98 -1.03
CA ASP A 186 12.81 -9.40 -0.15
C ASP A 186 12.74 -10.91 0.14
N THR A 187 11.55 -11.41 0.51
CA THR A 187 11.30 -12.84 0.72
C THR A 187 11.59 -13.66 -0.54
N ARG A 188 11.14 -13.20 -1.73
CA ARG A 188 11.40 -13.91 -3.01
C ARG A 188 12.88 -13.93 -3.38
N ASN A 189 13.68 -13.01 -2.82
CA ASN A 189 15.14 -13.05 -2.94
C ASN A 189 15.84 -13.91 -1.87
N GLY A 190 15.06 -14.71 -1.16
CA GLY A 190 15.58 -15.64 -0.14
C GLY A 190 15.93 -15.00 1.19
N LYS A 191 15.50 -13.75 1.43
CA LYS A 191 15.72 -13.01 2.66
C LYS A 191 14.59 -13.22 3.67
N ASP A 192 14.85 -12.78 4.89
CA ASP A 192 13.90 -12.77 5.99
C ASP A 192 13.57 -11.30 6.35
N PRO A 193 12.42 -10.77 5.91
CA PRO A 193 12.11 -9.35 6.10
C PRO A 193 12.00 -8.93 7.56
N VAL A 194 11.78 -9.88 8.48
CA VAL A 194 11.78 -9.59 9.93
C VAL A 194 13.19 -9.29 10.41
N LYS A 195 14.19 -10.08 9.98
CA LYS A 195 15.60 -9.83 10.30
C LYS A 195 16.13 -8.59 9.61
N ASP A 196 15.71 -8.34 8.37
CA ASP A 196 16.15 -7.17 7.64
C ASP A 196 15.55 -5.89 8.22
N LEU A 197 14.30 -5.91 8.69
CA LEU A 197 13.74 -4.82 9.47
C LEU A 197 14.53 -4.61 10.78
N GLU A 198 14.85 -5.67 11.53
CA GLU A 198 15.67 -5.55 12.76
C GLU A 198 17.02 -4.90 12.47
N LYS A 199 17.69 -5.32 11.40
CA LYS A 199 19.03 -4.88 11.03
C LYS A 199 19.06 -3.44 10.51
N TYR A 200 18.04 -3.05 9.70
CA TYR A 200 18.07 -1.82 8.92
C TYR A 200 17.01 -0.80 9.32
N HIS A 201 16.25 -1.01 10.40
CA HIS A 201 15.10 -0.18 10.80
C HIS A 201 15.34 1.34 10.78
N THR A 202 16.56 1.80 11.08
CA THR A 202 16.91 3.23 11.06
C THR A 202 16.95 3.82 9.64
N ARG A 203 16.92 2.98 8.62
CA ARG A 203 16.93 3.33 7.20
C ARG A 203 15.70 2.80 6.45
N VAL A 204 14.71 2.25 7.14
CA VAL A 204 13.42 1.85 6.54
C VAL A 204 12.46 3.03 6.69
N PHE A 205 12.20 3.74 5.59
CA PHE A 205 11.32 4.93 5.57
C PHE A 205 9.92 4.63 5.09
N ASP A 206 9.78 3.55 4.31
CA ASP A 206 8.51 3.01 3.84
C ASP A 206 8.59 1.49 3.84
N MET A 207 7.44 0.83 3.82
CA MET A 207 7.36 -0.62 3.77
C MET A 207 6.22 -1.04 2.88
N HIS A 208 6.48 -1.95 1.93
CA HIS A 208 5.38 -2.55 1.19
C HIS A 208 4.93 -3.85 1.84
N LEU A 209 3.66 -3.86 2.26
CA LEU A 209 2.96 -5.04 2.77
C LEU A 209 2.59 -5.93 1.58
N LYS A 210 3.22 -7.06 1.47
CA LYS A 210 3.03 -8.04 0.40
C LYS A 210 3.23 -9.44 0.95
N ASP A 211 2.48 -10.43 0.49
CA ASP A 211 2.72 -11.83 0.82
C ASP A 211 2.98 -12.63 -0.44
N VAL A 212 3.73 -13.70 -0.31
CA VAL A 212 4.23 -14.48 -1.45
C VAL A 212 4.19 -15.98 -1.14
N THR A 213 4.06 -16.79 -2.19
CA THR A 213 3.96 -18.26 -2.07
C THR A 213 5.28 -18.98 -1.81
N GLY A 214 6.42 -18.28 -1.93
CA GLY A 214 7.74 -18.92 -1.80
C GLY A 214 8.87 -17.91 -1.71
N ASN A 215 10.01 -18.39 -1.24
CA ASN A 215 11.23 -17.64 -1.00
C ASN A 215 12.24 -17.72 -2.15
N THR A 216 11.78 -17.90 -3.36
CA THR A 216 12.60 -17.90 -4.58
C THR A 216 11.93 -17.09 -5.67
N GLY A 217 12.63 -16.80 -6.77
CA GLY A 217 12.07 -16.12 -7.94
C GLY A 217 10.83 -16.78 -8.55
N LEU A 218 10.53 -18.03 -8.21
CA LEU A 218 9.31 -18.72 -8.63
C LEU A 218 8.09 -18.39 -7.73
N GLY A 219 8.31 -17.81 -6.56
CA GLY A 219 7.23 -17.31 -5.71
C GLY A 219 6.46 -16.20 -6.41
N TYR A 220 5.16 -16.08 -6.13
CA TYR A 220 4.30 -15.03 -6.67
C TYR A 220 3.43 -14.43 -5.57
N SER A 221 2.96 -13.20 -5.80
CA SER A 221 2.14 -12.45 -4.85
C SER A 221 0.80 -13.13 -4.60
N VAL A 222 0.38 -13.18 -3.34
CA VAL A 222 -0.92 -13.66 -2.87
C VAL A 222 -1.52 -12.67 -1.87
N GLU A 223 -2.76 -12.92 -1.46
CA GLU A 223 -3.40 -12.16 -0.38
C GLU A 223 -2.60 -12.33 0.92
N VAL A 224 -2.43 -11.26 1.66
CA VAL A 224 -1.69 -11.25 2.93
C VAL A 224 -2.30 -12.27 3.91
N GLY A 225 -1.46 -13.17 4.42
CA GLY A 225 -1.84 -14.29 5.26
C GLY A 225 -2.08 -15.60 4.53
N ARG A 226 -1.99 -15.62 3.19
CA ARG A 226 -2.08 -16.85 2.39
C ARG A 226 -0.72 -17.36 1.92
N GLY A 227 0.34 -16.60 2.14
CA GLY A 227 1.70 -16.94 1.74
C GLY A 227 2.54 -17.49 2.89
N ILE A 228 3.83 -17.18 2.85
CA ILE A 228 4.82 -17.74 3.77
C ILE A 228 5.40 -16.75 4.77
N ILE A 229 5.05 -15.46 4.69
CA ILE A 229 5.61 -14.44 5.57
C ILE A 229 4.98 -14.52 6.97
N ASP A 230 5.81 -14.49 8.01
CA ASP A 230 5.38 -14.47 9.41
C ASP A 230 4.99 -13.06 9.85
N PHE A 231 3.73 -12.68 9.59
CA PHE A 231 3.21 -11.35 9.97
C PHE A 231 3.15 -11.11 11.47
N PRO A 232 2.83 -12.09 12.34
CA PRO A 232 2.99 -11.93 13.79
C PRO A 232 4.42 -11.55 14.19
N ALA A 233 5.44 -12.20 13.65
CA ALA A 233 6.83 -11.86 13.91
C ALA A 233 7.19 -10.47 13.37
N LEU A 234 6.70 -10.12 12.17
CA LEU A 234 6.89 -8.78 11.59
C LEU A 234 6.30 -7.68 12.47
N VAL A 235 5.06 -7.83 12.93
CA VAL A 235 4.39 -6.83 13.79
C VAL A 235 5.13 -6.69 15.13
N LYS A 236 5.59 -7.80 15.75
CA LYS A 236 6.43 -7.74 16.94
C LYS A 236 7.72 -6.97 16.70
N MET A 237 8.35 -7.20 15.54
CA MET A 237 9.59 -6.50 15.19
C MET A 237 9.33 -5.02 14.94
N MET A 238 8.27 -4.65 14.22
CA MET A 238 7.88 -3.25 13.99
C MET A 238 7.72 -2.50 15.34
N ARG A 239 7.09 -3.12 16.33
CA ARG A 239 6.95 -2.56 17.68
C ARG A 239 8.30 -2.46 18.41
N LYS A 240 9.11 -3.53 18.35
CA LYS A 240 10.42 -3.59 18.98
C LYS A 240 11.37 -2.49 18.50
N VAL A 241 11.35 -2.20 17.19
CA VAL A 241 12.20 -1.16 16.59
C VAL A 241 11.53 0.21 16.56
N GLU A 242 10.32 0.34 17.12
CA GLU A 242 9.52 1.56 17.14
C GLU A 242 9.33 2.14 15.72
N TYR A 243 8.98 1.30 14.75
CA TYR A 243 8.75 1.75 13.38
C TYR A 243 7.58 2.76 13.32
N LYS A 244 7.83 3.94 12.76
CA LYS A 244 6.87 5.07 12.71
C LYS A 244 6.42 5.41 11.28
N GLY A 245 6.88 4.64 10.30
CA GLY A 245 6.55 4.85 8.90
C GLY A 245 5.17 4.34 8.51
N VAL A 246 4.93 4.34 7.22
CA VAL A 246 3.75 3.70 6.63
C VAL A 246 4.14 2.29 6.20
N ILE A 247 3.25 1.32 6.45
CA ILE A 247 3.27 0.02 5.79
C ILE A 247 2.11 -0.01 4.82
N SER A 248 2.39 0.04 3.53
CA SER A 248 1.37 0.19 2.48
C SER A 248 1.17 -1.13 1.73
N LEU A 249 -0.07 -1.59 1.65
CA LEU A 249 -0.40 -2.79 0.89
C LEU A 249 -0.08 -2.57 -0.60
N GLU A 250 0.79 -3.40 -1.16
CA GLU A 250 1.00 -3.51 -2.60
C GLU A 250 0.44 -4.86 -3.09
N HIS A 251 -0.84 -4.83 -3.50
CA HIS A 251 -1.56 -6.00 -3.96
C HIS A 251 -1.42 -6.14 -5.47
N GLU A 252 -0.76 -7.20 -5.93
CA GLU A 252 -0.44 -7.44 -7.34
C GLU A 252 -1.16 -8.67 -7.92
N ARG A 253 -2.32 -9.01 -7.37
CA ARG A 253 -3.11 -10.13 -7.82
C ARG A 253 -4.48 -9.67 -8.29
N ASN A 254 -4.97 -10.25 -9.42
CA ASN A 254 -6.27 -9.91 -9.99
C ASN A 254 -6.52 -8.39 -10.10
N MET A 255 -5.54 -7.67 -10.65
CA MET A 255 -5.51 -6.19 -10.65
C MET A 255 -6.66 -5.54 -11.42
N ASP A 256 -7.41 -6.28 -12.24
CA ASP A 256 -8.65 -5.80 -12.88
C ASP A 256 -9.82 -5.76 -11.89
N ASN A 257 -9.80 -6.59 -10.83
CA ASN A 257 -10.80 -6.60 -9.76
C ASN A 257 -10.17 -6.94 -8.39
N PRO A 258 -9.27 -6.10 -7.87
CA PRO A 258 -8.45 -6.41 -6.70
C PRO A 258 -9.20 -6.27 -5.37
N PHE A 259 -10.42 -5.72 -5.34
CA PHE A 259 -11.11 -5.31 -4.11
C PHE A 259 -11.20 -6.42 -3.05
N LEU A 260 -11.57 -7.65 -3.44
CA LEU A 260 -11.71 -8.76 -2.47
C LEU A 260 -10.36 -9.13 -1.85
N GLY A 261 -9.29 -9.19 -2.67
CA GLY A 261 -7.94 -9.46 -2.19
C GLY A 261 -7.39 -8.34 -1.29
N ILE A 262 -7.66 -7.09 -1.64
CA ILE A 262 -7.33 -5.92 -0.79
C ILE A 262 -8.04 -6.03 0.56
N ALA A 263 -9.37 -6.22 0.55
CA ALA A 263 -10.16 -6.28 1.77
C ALA A 263 -9.75 -7.44 2.68
N GLU A 264 -9.45 -8.60 2.11
CA GLU A 264 -8.92 -9.76 2.84
C GLU A 264 -7.56 -9.45 3.46
N SER A 265 -6.62 -8.92 2.67
CA SER A 265 -5.26 -8.60 3.11
C SER A 265 -5.25 -7.57 4.25
N ILE A 266 -6.03 -6.49 4.10
CA ILE A 266 -6.17 -5.44 5.14
C ILE A 266 -6.81 -6.02 6.40
N GLY A 267 -7.90 -6.79 6.26
CA GLY A 267 -8.59 -7.42 7.38
C GLY A 267 -7.72 -8.39 8.16
N TYR A 268 -6.96 -9.25 7.44
CA TYR A 268 -6.01 -10.16 8.06
C TYR A 268 -4.90 -9.41 8.82
N PHE A 269 -4.26 -8.44 8.18
CA PHE A 269 -3.16 -7.69 8.81
C PHE A 269 -3.63 -6.93 10.05
N ARG A 270 -4.80 -6.29 10.02
CA ARG A 270 -5.42 -5.67 11.20
C ARG A 270 -5.68 -6.68 12.32
N GLY A 271 -6.16 -7.88 11.98
CA GLY A 271 -6.33 -8.97 12.95
C GLY A 271 -5.01 -9.36 13.61
N VAL A 272 -3.93 -9.47 12.82
CA VAL A 272 -2.59 -9.75 13.35
C VAL A 272 -2.12 -8.62 14.27
N VAL A 273 -2.25 -7.35 13.86
CA VAL A 273 -1.89 -6.19 14.69
C VAL A 273 -2.65 -6.20 16.01
N ALA A 274 -3.95 -6.45 15.99
CA ALA A 274 -4.80 -6.45 17.18
C ALA A 274 -4.51 -7.61 18.15
N THR A 275 -4.03 -8.75 17.67
CA THR A 275 -3.84 -9.98 18.47
C THR A 275 -2.38 -10.26 18.83
N THR A 276 -1.43 -9.65 18.15
CA THR A 276 0.01 -9.77 18.43
C THR A 276 0.38 -8.78 19.52
N LYS A 277 1.06 -9.25 20.58
CA LYS A 277 1.52 -8.41 21.70
C LYS A 277 3.03 -8.23 21.61
#